data_8e26f3f87c2740b2568522dc61ff8372
#
_entry.id   8e26f3f87c2740b2568522dc61ff8372
#
_cell.length_a   1.000
_cell.length_b   1.000
_cell.length_c   1.000
_cell.angle_alpha   90.00
_cell.angle_beta   90.00
_cell.angle_gamma   90.00
#
_symmetry.space_group_name_H-M   'P 1'
#
loop_
_entity.id
_entity.type
_entity.pdbx_description
1 polymer ?
#
loop_
_entity_poly.entity_id
_entity_poly.type
_entity_poly.pdbx_seq_one_letter_code
_entity_poly.pdbx_strand_id
1 'polypeptide(L)'
;MIRGKVKTRISIIFLCAVVIFGCILGKLGYEQIFHHTDIMEKALDLWERDFTVAGLRGSILDKQGKVLAHDIPSTSVMVVPAQIKHPDETAKQLAQVLNADEKTIKTKITKHVSTQKIQPEGRLISDEKARKLEAMDLEGVYLVQDSLRNYPNNNYLAQVLGFTGIDNQGLA
;
A
#
# COMPACT_ATOMS: atom_id res chain seq x y z
N MET A 1 -19.33 63.42 -22.98
CA MET A 1 -19.21 62.26 -23.92
C MET A 1 -18.27 61.12 -23.46
N ILE A 2 -17.30 61.34 -22.60
CA ILE A 2 -16.32 60.33 -22.11
C ILE A 2 -16.93 59.30 -21.19
N ARG A 3 -17.87 59.63 -20.30
CA ARG A 3 -18.52 58.74 -19.33
C ARG A 3 -19.32 57.59 -19.98
N GLY A 4 -19.88 57.76 -21.16
CA GLY A 4 -20.62 56.70 -21.88
C GLY A 4 -19.69 55.60 -22.38
N LYS A 5 -18.58 55.97 -23.02
CA LYS A 5 -17.59 55.03 -23.57
C LYS A 5 -16.90 54.17 -22.46
N VAL A 6 -16.69 54.75 -21.27
CA VAL A 6 -16.11 54.02 -20.12
C VAL A 6 -17.10 53.03 -19.59
N LYS A 7 -18.39 53.36 -19.43
CA LYS A 7 -19.43 52.44 -18.98
C LYS A 7 -19.57 51.24 -19.95
N THR A 8 -19.56 51.48 -21.24
CA THR A 8 -19.65 50.39 -22.25
C THR A 8 -18.44 49.44 -22.15
N ARG A 9 -17.23 49.96 -22.01
CA ARG A 9 -16.03 49.13 -21.84
C ARG A 9 -16.07 48.29 -20.56
N ILE A 10 -16.50 48.87 -19.48
CA ILE A 10 -16.67 48.13 -18.19
C ILE A 10 -17.74 47.04 -18.35
N SER A 11 -18.88 47.33 -18.99
CA SER A 11 -19.92 46.34 -19.26
C SER A 11 -19.45 45.19 -20.13
N ILE A 12 -18.62 45.45 -21.13
CA ILE A 12 -18.04 44.40 -21.99
C ILE A 12 -17.09 43.52 -21.21
N ILE A 13 -16.20 44.12 -20.39
CA ILE A 13 -15.26 43.35 -19.54
C ILE A 13 -16.04 42.48 -18.55
N PHE A 14 -17.07 43.04 -17.91
CA PHE A 14 -17.93 42.30 -17.00
C PHE A 14 -18.66 41.14 -17.69
N LEU A 15 -19.20 41.36 -18.89
CA LEU A 15 -19.85 40.32 -19.70
C LEU A 15 -18.86 39.20 -20.05
N CYS A 16 -17.64 39.54 -20.48
CA CYS A 16 -16.59 38.56 -20.75
C CYS A 16 -16.26 37.74 -19.52
N ALA A 17 -16.11 38.38 -18.36
CA ALA A 17 -15.85 37.70 -17.10
C ALA A 17 -16.97 36.70 -16.71
N VAL A 18 -18.23 37.11 -16.88
CA VAL A 18 -19.40 36.25 -16.66
C VAL A 18 -19.41 35.03 -17.57
N VAL A 19 -19.09 35.22 -18.85
CA VAL A 19 -19.04 34.16 -19.87
C VAL A 19 -17.92 33.17 -19.49
N ILE A 20 -16.72 33.65 -19.15
CA ILE A 20 -15.59 32.80 -18.75
C ILE A 20 -15.96 31.99 -17.51
N PHE A 21 -16.56 32.64 -16.51
CA PHE A 21 -16.97 31.97 -15.29
C PHE A 21 -18.06 30.91 -15.56
N GLY A 22 -19.02 31.21 -16.45
CA GLY A 22 -20.03 30.26 -16.89
C GLY A 22 -19.41 29.03 -17.58
N CYS A 23 -18.41 29.22 -18.42
CA CYS A 23 -17.68 28.11 -19.07
C CYS A 23 -16.95 27.23 -18.05
N ILE A 24 -16.32 27.84 -17.02
CA ILE A 24 -15.64 27.09 -15.93
C ILE A 24 -16.66 26.27 -15.13
N LEU A 25 -17.78 26.87 -14.73
CA LEU A 25 -18.83 26.16 -14.02
C LEU A 25 -19.44 25.02 -14.85
N GLY A 26 -19.66 25.26 -16.16
CA GLY A 26 -20.14 24.22 -17.07
C GLY A 26 -19.17 23.06 -17.20
N LYS A 27 -17.86 23.34 -17.29
CA LYS A 27 -16.84 22.30 -17.33
C LYS A 27 -16.76 21.51 -16.02
N LEU A 28 -16.80 22.19 -14.87
CA LEU A 28 -16.82 21.53 -13.56
C LEU A 28 -18.05 20.64 -13.40
N GLY A 29 -19.23 21.13 -13.80
CA GLY A 29 -20.46 20.34 -13.76
C GLY A 29 -20.38 19.11 -14.67
N TYR A 30 -19.82 19.26 -15.87
CA TYR A 30 -19.61 18.14 -16.80
C TYR A 30 -18.70 17.07 -16.18
N GLU A 31 -17.56 17.44 -15.65
CA GLU A 31 -16.62 16.51 -15.00
C GLU A 31 -17.26 15.80 -13.78
N GLN A 32 -18.00 16.55 -12.98
CA GLN A 32 -18.66 15.98 -11.78
C GLN A 32 -19.81 15.03 -12.11
N ILE A 33 -20.52 15.23 -13.21
CA ILE A 33 -21.69 14.40 -13.56
C ILE A 33 -21.26 13.20 -14.41
N PHE A 34 -20.39 13.40 -15.39
CA PHE A 34 -20.04 12.36 -16.37
C PHE A 34 -18.81 11.55 -16.01
N HIS A 35 -17.86 12.10 -15.23
CA HIS A 35 -16.63 11.41 -14.82
C HIS A 35 -16.61 11.11 -13.31
N HIS A 36 -17.74 11.25 -12.63
CA HIS A 36 -17.83 11.00 -11.18
C HIS A 36 -17.39 9.59 -10.79
N THR A 37 -17.80 8.58 -11.55
CA THR A 37 -17.47 7.17 -11.27
C THR A 37 -15.97 6.90 -11.39
N ASP A 38 -15.33 7.36 -12.44
CA ASP A 38 -13.89 7.14 -12.68
C ASP A 38 -13.02 7.89 -11.66
N ILE A 39 -13.45 9.10 -11.27
CA ILE A 39 -12.74 9.90 -10.25
C ILE A 39 -12.96 9.29 -8.87
N MET A 40 -14.16 8.82 -8.56
CA MET A 40 -14.48 8.17 -7.30
C MET A 40 -13.75 6.85 -7.13
N GLU A 41 -13.69 6.01 -8.18
CA GLU A 41 -12.93 4.76 -8.17
C GLU A 41 -11.43 5.00 -7.90
N LYS A 42 -10.83 5.98 -8.56
CA LYS A 42 -9.45 6.39 -8.29
C LYS A 42 -9.26 6.99 -6.91
N ALA A 43 -10.22 7.73 -6.39
CA ALA A 43 -10.17 8.29 -5.06
C ALA A 43 -10.32 7.19 -3.99
N LEU A 44 -11.21 6.23 -4.19
CA LEU A 44 -11.37 5.06 -3.30
C LEU A 44 -10.10 4.20 -3.31
N ASP A 45 -9.51 3.94 -4.46
CA ASP A 45 -8.25 3.19 -4.59
C ASP A 45 -7.07 3.90 -3.88
N LEU A 46 -7.14 5.23 -3.74
CA LEU A 46 -6.18 6.04 -2.99
C LEU A 46 -6.48 6.12 -1.48
N TRP A 47 -7.76 6.08 -1.08
CA TRP A 47 -8.19 6.26 0.31
C TRP A 47 -8.43 4.94 1.03
N GLU A 48 -9.00 3.96 0.36
CA GLU A 48 -9.20 2.61 0.88
C GLU A 48 -7.97 1.75 0.54
N ARG A 49 -6.82 2.12 1.08
CA ARG A 49 -5.70 1.19 1.15
C ARG A 49 -6.00 0.20 2.24
N ASP A 50 -6.76 -0.80 1.87
CA ASP A 50 -7.09 -1.91 2.73
C ASP A 50 -5.82 -2.73 2.96
N PHE A 51 -5.11 -2.41 4.03
CA PHE A 51 -4.11 -3.31 4.57
C PHE A 51 -4.88 -4.48 5.17
N THR A 52 -5.02 -5.54 4.41
CA THR A 52 -5.62 -6.76 4.92
C THR A 52 -4.80 -7.25 6.10
N VAL A 53 -5.19 -6.86 7.30
CA VAL A 53 -4.62 -7.40 8.54
C VAL A 53 -5.15 -8.81 8.68
N ALA A 54 -4.33 -9.79 8.32
CA ALA A 54 -4.67 -11.19 8.54
C ALA A 54 -4.75 -11.44 10.05
N GLY A 55 -5.88 -11.93 10.53
CA GLY A 55 -6.03 -12.33 11.93
C GLY A 55 -5.05 -13.45 12.28
N LEU A 56 -4.54 -13.45 13.51
CA LEU A 56 -3.70 -14.53 14.03
C LEU A 56 -4.54 -15.83 14.10
N ARG A 57 -3.95 -16.92 13.65
CA ARG A 57 -4.58 -18.23 13.78
C ARG A 57 -4.51 -18.72 15.22
N GLY A 58 -5.55 -19.38 15.68
CA GLY A 58 -5.58 -20.02 16.97
C GLY A 58 -4.51 -21.09 17.13
N SER A 59 -4.08 -21.32 18.37
CA SER A 59 -3.17 -22.41 18.71
C SER A 59 -3.89 -23.76 18.65
N ILE A 60 -3.18 -24.79 18.19
CA ILE A 60 -3.64 -26.17 18.22
C ILE A 60 -2.93 -26.84 19.39
N LEU A 61 -3.71 -27.43 20.27
CA LEU A 61 -3.23 -28.09 21.48
C LEU A 61 -3.57 -29.58 21.44
N ASP A 62 -2.80 -30.39 22.15
CA ASP A 62 -3.18 -31.77 22.42
C ASP A 62 -4.16 -31.85 23.60
N LYS A 63 -4.59 -33.08 23.95
CA LYS A 63 -5.54 -33.31 25.05
C LYS A 63 -4.96 -32.95 26.45
N GLN A 64 -3.65 -32.79 26.56
CA GLN A 64 -2.98 -32.35 27.78
C GLN A 64 -2.68 -30.84 27.78
N GLY A 65 -3.08 -30.11 26.75
CA GLY A 65 -2.83 -28.68 26.61
C GLY A 65 -1.44 -28.33 26.09
N LYS A 66 -0.67 -29.29 25.57
CA LYS A 66 0.63 -29.03 24.95
C LYS A 66 0.44 -28.45 23.55
N VAL A 67 1.19 -27.41 23.23
CA VAL A 67 1.10 -26.72 21.94
C VAL A 67 1.67 -27.58 20.83
N LEU A 68 0.84 -27.89 19.82
CA LEU A 68 1.21 -28.60 18.60
C LEU A 68 1.52 -27.63 17.45
N ALA A 69 0.76 -26.53 17.33
CA ALA A 69 1.00 -25.46 16.40
C ALA A 69 0.50 -24.13 16.94
N HIS A 70 1.24 -23.06 16.77
CA HIS A 70 0.85 -21.70 17.16
C HIS A 70 1.44 -20.67 16.19
N ASP A 71 0.87 -19.48 16.15
CA ASP A 71 1.42 -18.39 15.38
C ASP A 71 2.41 -17.59 16.21
N ILE A 72 3.56 -17.26 15.61
CA ILE A 72 4.54 -16.32 16.15
C ILE A 72 4.33 -14.99 15.40
N PRO A 73 4.10 -13.87 16.14
CA PRO A 73 4.01 -12.57 15.51
C PRO A 73 5.35 -12.21 14.86
N SER A 74 5.29 -11.63 13.70
CA SER A 74 6.46 -11.20 12.92
C SER A 74 6.15 -9.93 12.16
N THR A 75 7.18 -9.31 11.59
CA THR A 75 7.07 -8.10 10.78
C THR A 75 7.48 -8.40 9.35
N SER A 76 6.71 -7.85 8.40
CA SER A 76 7.01 -7.95 6.97
C SER A 76 7.04 -6.56 6.35
N VAL A 77 7.81 -6.41 5.26
CA VAL A 77 7.92 -5.17 4.51
C VAL A 77 6.88 -5.14 3.41
N MET A 78 6.10 -4.06 3.39
CA MET A 78 5.17 -3.74 2.33
C MET A 78 5.53 -2.40 1.72
N VAL A 79 5.40 -2.29 0.42
CA VAL A 79 5.67 -1.06 -0.32
C VAL A 79 4.45 -0.59 -1.08
N VAL A 80 4.36 0.72 -1.23
CA VAL A 80 3.37 1.41 -2.05
C VAL A 80 4.11 2.07 -3.20
N PRO A 81 4.21 1.44 -4.38
CA PRO A 81 5.02 1.95 -5.50
C PRO A 81 4.70 3.39 -5.89
N ALA A 82 3.44 3.78 -5.85
CA ALA A 82 3.01 5.13 -6.19
C ALA A 82 3.55 6.24 -5.26
N GLN A 83 4.03 5.89 -4.06
CA GLN A 83 4.59 6.85 -3.09
C GLN A 83 6.11 6.94 -3.15
N ILE A 84 6.76 6.01 -3.85
CA ILE A 84 8.22 5.98 -3.92
C ILE A 84 8.70 6.99 -4.97
N LYS A 85 9.30 8.11 -4.52
CA LYS A 85 9.81 9.15 -5.42
C LYS A 85 11.14 8.78 -6.07
N HIS A 86 12.01 8.10 -5.33
CA HIS A 86 13.36 7.72 -5.75
C HIS A 86 13.56 6.20 -5.72
N PRO A 87 13.03 5.45 -6.73
CA PRO A 87 13.01 4.00 -6.69
C PRO A 87 14.42 3.37 -6.66
N ASP A 88 15.42 3.99 -7.26
CA ASP A 88 16.80 3.46 -7.27
C ASP A 88 17.45 3.54 -5.89
N GLU A 89 17.31 4.66 -5.20
CA GLU A 89 17.83 4.84 -3.85
C GLU A 89 17.10 3.95 -2.84
N THR A 90 15.77 3.92 -2.92
CA THR A 90 14.94 3.07 -2.07
C THR A 90 15.25 1.59 -2.27
N ALA A 91 15.43 1.14 -3.53
CA ALA A 91 15.82 -0.23 -3.84
C ALA A 91 17.15 -0.62 -3.22
N LYS A 92 18.15 0.26 -3.35
CA LYS A 92 19.50 0.06 -2.80
C LYS A 92 19.48 -0.02 -1.27
N GLN A 93 18.76 0.88 -0.61
CA GLN A 93 18.65 0.90 0.84
C GLN A 93 17.90 -0.33 1.37
N LEU A 94 16.78 -0.71 0.75
CA LEU A 94 16.04 -1.92 1.08
C LEU A 94 16.88 -3.17 0.87
N ALA A 95 17.58 -3.28 -0.27
CA ALA A 95 18.45 -4.41 -0.58
C ALA A 95 19.57 -4.58 0.45
N GLN A 96 20.17 -3.47 0.91
CA GLN A 96 21.21 -3.48 1.92
C GLN A 96 20.72 -3.98 3.27
N VAL A 97 19.53 -3.54 3.73
CA VAL A 97 18.97 -3.94 5.03
C VAL A 97 18.44 -5.38 4.98
N LEU A 98 17.78 -5.73 3.88
CA LEU A 98 17.18 -7.06 3.71
C LEU A 98 18.22 -8.13 3.32
N ASN A 99 19.44 -7.77 2.91
CA ASN A 99 20.46 -8.64 2.30
C ASN A 99 19.93 -9.30 1.02
N ALA A 100 19.32 -8.51 0.15
CA ALA A 100 18.68 -8.96 -1.08
C ALA A 100 19.36 -8.35 -2.31
N ASP A 101 19.05 -8.91 -3.48
CA ASP A 101 19.53 -8.33 -4.74
C ASP A 101 18.76 -7.05 -5.10
N GLU A 102 19.50 -5.97 -5.37
CA GLU A 102 18.94 -4.65 -5.68
C GLU A 102 18.01 -4.68 -6.89
N LYS A 103 18.35 -5.45 -7.94
CA LYS A 103 17.54 -5.56 -9.15
C LYS A 103 16.19 -6.23 -8.86
N THR A 104 16.21 -7.25 -8.01
CA THR A 104 15.00 -7.95 -7.59
C THR A 104 14.08 -7.02 -6.79
N ILE A 105 14.62 -6.27 -5.83
CA ILE A 105 13.86 -5.29 -5.06
C ILE A 105 13.32 -4.19 -5.98
N LYS A 106 14.15 -3.64 -6.86
CA LYS A 106 13.73 -2.60 -7.81
C LYS A 106 12.56 -3.07 -8.67
N THR A 107 12.60 -4.28 -9.20
CA THR A 107 11.50 -4.84 -9.99
C THR A 107 10.20 -4.94 -9.19
N LYS A 108 10.29 -5.22 -7.87
CA LYS A 108 9.12 -5.31 -6.99
C LYS A 108 8.53 -3.94 -6.66
N ILE A 109 9.36 -2.94 -6.39
CA ILE A 109 8.91 -1.60 -6.02
C ILE A 109 8.46 -0.75 -7.21
N THR A 110 8.79 -1.14 -8.45
CA THR A 110 8.35 -0.44 -9.67
C THR A 110 7.12 -1.05 -10.34
N LYS A 111 6.51 -2.07 -9.74
CA LYS A 111 5.27 -2.65 -10.26
C LYS A 111 4.11 -1.65 -10.17
N HIS A 112 3.26 -1.65 -11.19
CA HIS A 112 2.01 -0.88 -11.19
C HIS A 112 0.91 -1.59 -10.39
N VAL A 113 1.05 -1.57 -9.07
CA VAL A 113 0.09 -2.13 -8.12
C VAL A 113 -0.08 -1.17 -6.95
N SER A 114 -1.24 -1.18 -6.31
CA SER A 114 -1.54 -0.30 -5.17
C SER A 114 -0.60 -0.58 -3.99
N THR A 115 -0.39 -1.85 -3.68
CA THR A 115 0.50 -2.30 -2.60
C THR A 115 1.23 -3.58 -3.02
N GLN A 116 2.48 -3.75 -2.58
CA GLN A 116 3.28 -4.93 -2.85
C GLN A 116 4.02 -5.38 -1.59
N LYS A 117 3.83 -6.61 -1.14
CA LYS A 117 4.69 -7.23 -0.13
C LYS A 117 6.01 -7.63 -0.77
N ILE A 118 7.12 -7.32 -0.11
CA ILE A 118 8.46 -7.73 -0.54
C ILE A 118 8.68 -9.18 -0.09
N GLN A 119 8.41 -10.13 -0.94
CA GLN A 119 8.55 -11.56 -0.65
C GLN A 119 9.52 -12.21 -1.62
N PRO A 120 10.34 -13.15 -1.16
CA PRO A 120 10.48 -13.65 0.22
C PRO A 120 11.35 -12.77 1.12
N GLU A 121 12.16 -11.83 0.60
CA GLU A 121 13.28 -11.17 1.27
C GLU A 121 12.87 -10.24 2.40
N GLY A 122 11.73 -9.58 2.25
CA GLY A 122 11.15 -8.65 3.23
C GLY A 122 10.07 -9.28 4.11
N ARG A 123 9.93 -10.61 4.08
CA ARG A 123 8.99 -11.32 4.93
C ARG A 123 9.67 -11.82 6.19
N LEU A 124 8.94 -11.76 7.33
CA LEU A 124 9.42 -12.29 8.61
C LEU A 124 10.80 -11.73 8.97
N ILE A 125 10.97 -10.42 8.83
CA ILE A 125 12.24 -9.78 9.14
C ILE A 125 12.46 -9.73 10.65
N SER A 126 13.73 -9.75 11.08
CA SER A 126 14.09 -9.59 12.48
C SER A 126 13.79 -8.19 12.98
N ASP A 127 13.57 -8.06 14.30
CA ASP A 127 13.30 -6.78 14.94
C ASP A 127 14.42 -5.75 14.71
N GLU A 128 15.68 -6.21 14.56
CA GLU A 128 16.80 -5.32 14.24
C GLU A 128 16.66 -4.70 12.83
N LYS A 129 16.25 -5.51 11.85
CA LYS A 129 16.02 -5.04 10.48
C LYS A 129 14.80 -4.13 10.43
N ALA A 130 13.73 -4.48 11.17
CA ALA A 130 12.54 -3.66 11.27
C ALA A 130 12.86 -2.27 11.82
N ARG A 131 13.58 -2.18 12.95
CA ARG A 131 14.00 -0.90 13.54
C ARG A 131 14.91 -0.08 12.62
N LYS A 132 15.80 -0.74 11.86
CA LYS A 132 16.65 -0.05 10.88
C LYS A 132 15.82 0.57 9.75
N LEU A 133 14.84 -0.16 9.23
CA LEU A 133 13.94 0.36 8.18
C LEU A 133 13.05 1.48 8.71
N GLU A 134 12.54 1.35 9.94
CA GLU A 134 11.76 2.39 10.60
C GLU A 134 12.57 3.68 10.81
N ALA A 135 13.84 3.53 11.24
CA ALA A 135 14.74 4.68 11.41
C ALA A 135 15.14 5.37 10.11
N MET A 136 15.05 4.68 8.96
CA MET A 136 15.34 5.25 7.64
C MET A 136 14.17 6.07 7.09
N ASP A 137 12.97 5.90 7.61
CA ASP A 137 11.73 6.60 7.21
C ASP A 137 11.57 6.72 5.68
N LEU A 138 11.64 5.58 4.99
CA LEU A 138 11.60 5.52 3.53
C LEU A 138 10.19 5.78 3.01
N GLU A 139 10.03 6.78 2.14
CA GLU A 139 8.74 7.09 1.53
C GLU A 139 8.18 5.88 0.77
N GLY A 140 6.94 5.52 1.07
CA GLY A 140 6.24 4.38 0.45
C GLY A 140 6.68 3.00 0.92
N VAL A 141 7.46 2.90 2.00
CA VAL A 141 7.85 1.65 2.66
C VAL A 141 7.16 1.56 4.01
N TYR A 142 6.45 0.47 4.25
CA TYR A 142 5.68 0.25 5.48
C TYR A 142 6.02 -1.09 6.11
N LEU A 143 6.05 -1.11 7.42
CA LEU A 143 6.17 -2.32 8.21
C LEU A 143 4.76 -2.78 8.60
N VAL A 144 4.42 -4.00 8.23
CA VAL A 144 3.11 -4.60 8.55
C VAL A 144 3.29 -5.81 9.45
N GLN A 145 2.35 -5.97 10.38
CA GLN A 145 2.30 -7.19 11.17
C GLN A 145 1.97 -8.38 10.28
N ASP A 146 2.74 -9.43 10.45
CA ASP A 146 2.56 -10.71 9.79
C ASP A 146 2.66 -11.82 10.84
N SER A 147 2.42 -13.05 10.46
CA SER A 147 2.56 -14.18 11.36
C SER A 147 3.23 -15.36 10.68
N LEU A 148 3.97 -16.11 11.48
CA LEU A 148 4.58 -17.36 11.07
C LEU A 148 3.95 -18.51 11.86
N ARG A 149 3.42 -19.49 11.14
CA ARG A 149 2.96 -20.73 11.77
C ARG A 149 4.16 -21.54 12.26
N ASN A 150 4.27 -21.75 13.55
CA ASN A 150 5.34 -22.51 14.19
C ASN A 150 4.84 -23.87 14.67
N TYR A 151 5.63 -24.89 14.44
CA TYR A 151 5.39 -26.29 14.81
C TYR A 151 6.49 -26.74 15.75
N PRO A 152 6.32 -26.62 17.10
CA PRO A 152 7.37 -26.90 18.06
C PRO A 152 7.92 -28.33 18.01
N ASN A 153 7.10 -29.26 17.55
CA ASN A 153 7.45 -30.69 17.44
C ASN A 153 7.88 -31.10 16.01
N ASN A 154 8.28 -30.15 15.17
CA ASN A 154 8.68 -30.36 13.76
C ASN A 154 7.64 -31.19 12.97
N ASN A 155 8.03 -32.32 12.43
CA ASN A 155 7.18 -33.15 11.57
C ASN A 155 6.15 -33.99 12.32
N TYR A 156 6.04 -33.86 13.65
CA TYR A 156 5.08 -34.63 14.43
C TYR A 156 3.64 -34.24 14.02
N LEU A 157 2.86 -35.23 13.65
CA LEU A 157 1.49 -35.09 13.15
C LEU A 157 1.37 -34.22 11.86
N ALA A 158 2.42 -34.08 11.06
CA ALA A 158 2.41 -33.26 9.84
C ALA A 158 1.30 -33.65 8.86
N GLN A 159 0.98 -34.95 8.78
CA GLN A 159 -0.11 -35.45 7.91
C GLN A 159 -1.52 -35.04 8.38
N VAL A 160 -1.67 -34.70 9.67
CA VAL A 160 -2.96 -34.27 10.25
C VAL A 160 -3.04 -32.75 10.34
N LEU A 161 -1.95 -32.11 10.76
CA LEU A 161 -1.88 -30.67 10.96
C LEU A 161 -1.75 -29.89 9.64
N GLY A 162 -1.22 -30.55 8.58
CA GLY A 162 -0.85 -29.88 7.33
C GLY A 162 0.32 -28.91 7.55
N PHE A 163 0.55 -28.06 6.58
CA PHE A 163 1.54 -26.99 6.65
C PHE A 163 1.00 -25.71 6.00
N THR A 164 1.64 -24.61 6.23
CA THR A 164 1.26 -23.33 5.65
C THR A 164 2.25 -22.91 4.58
N GLY A 165 1.74 -22.37 3.47
CA GLY A 165 2.54 -21.79 2.41
C GLY A 165 3.12 -20.42 2.79
N ILE A 166 3.83 -19.83 1.83
CA ILE A 166 4.44 -18.49 1.98
C ILE A 166 3.39 -17.42 2.33
N ASP A 167 2.17 -17.55 1.82
CA ASP A 167 1.08 -16.61 2.09
C ASP A 167 0.28 -16.94 3.36
N ASN A 168 0.84 -17.76 4.23
CA ASN A 168 0.19 -18.27 5.45
C ASN A 168 -1.15 -18.99 5.17
N GLN A 169 -1.39 -19.44 3.93
CA GLN A 169 -2.52 -20.30 3.57
C GLN A 169 -2.19 -21.75 3.91
N GLY A 170 -3.20 -22.47 4.40
CA GLY A 170 -3.05 -23.90 4.65
C GLY A 170 -2.91 -24.65 3.33
N LEU A 171 -1.93 -25.52 3.27
CA LEU A 171 -1.71 -26.47 2.18
C LEU A 171 -1.95 -27.87 2.76
N ALA A 172 -2.85 -28.61 2.14
CA ALA A 172 -3.20 -30.00 2.51
C ALA A 172 -2.74 -30.96 1.43
#